data_a3b66b01c5667d112409f5ddb66a3853
#
_entry.id   a3b66b01c5667d112409f5ddb66a3853
#
_cell.length_a   1.000
_cell.length_b   1.000
_cell.length_c   1.000
_cell.angle_alpha   90.00
_cell.angle_beta   90.00
_cell.angle_gamma   90.00
#
_symmetry.space_group_name_H-M   'P 1'
#
loop_
_entity.id
_entity.type
_entity.pdbx_description
1 polymer ?
#
loop_
_entity_poly.entity_id
_entity_poly.type
_entity_poly.pdbx_seq_one_letter_code
_entity_poly.pdbx_strand_id
1 'polypeptide(L)'
;MTEILNQSAGQPRLTKTKGFVLACLIAGAMALTLVIPAQKTLADNDHSERGGNPDALVGTWLVQVSLDPATLPPGSTLNFTRLDSYAPGGVLVASNNGPGAGGPPGQGNWLATGRHQFAATELRLGFDAANTYTGISKIRSSLTVNQGGDEFTATVQTDIILPNGITLPFHPAGTSHGTRVAIEPLN
;
A
#
# COMPACT_ATOMS: atom_id res chain seq x y z
N MET A 1 37.30 3.58 49.51
CA MET A 1 38.44 4.30 48.94
C MET A 1 38.13 4.64 47.51
N THR A 2 38.03 5.87 47.35
CA THR A 2 37.49 6.69 46.27
C THR A 2 38.50 6.82 45.13
N GLU A 3 38.11 6.74 43.88
CA GLU A 3 38.77 7.53 42.84
C GLU A 3 37.78 7.86 41.70
N ILE A 4 37.49 9.13 41.62
CA ILE A 4 36.71 9.82 40.57
C ILE A 4 37.75 10.23 39.52
N LEU A 5 37.62 9.74 38.31
CA LEU A 5 38.34 10.29 37.14
C LEU A 5 37.39 11.07 36.25
N ASN A 6 37.53 12.36 36.38
CA ASN A 6 37.01 13.45 35.60
C ASN A 6 37.70 13.49 34.24
N GLN A 7 36.99 13.29 33.13
CA GLN A 7 37.51 13.58 31.78
C GLN A 7 36.70 14.66 31.09
N SER A 8 37.44 15.74 30.96
CA SER A 8 37.18 17.02 30.35
C SER A 8 36.70 16.94 28.89
N ALA A 9 35.69 17.74 28.61
CA ALA A 9 35.15 18.05 27.30
C ALA A 9 36.15 18.73 26.39
N GLY A 10 36.40 18.19 25.21
CA GLY A 10 37.03 18.83 24.08
C GLY A 10 35.98 19.36 23.10
N GLN A 11 35.80 20.69 23.07
CA GLN A 11 35.02 21.38 22.03
C GLN A 11 35.80 21.44 20.72
N PRO A 12 35.23 21.15 19.56
CA PRO A 12 35.85 21.46 18.28
C PRO A 12 35.61 22.95 17.91
N ARG A 13 36.69 23.62 17.59
CA ARG A 13 36.77 25.03 17.11
C ARG A 13 36.10 25.15 15.73
N LEU A 14 35.19 26.12 15.63
CA LEU A 14 34.70 26.64 14.35
C LEU A 14 35.81 27.39 13.60
N THR A 15 36.16 26.88 12.43
CA THR A 15 36.98 27.67 11.45
C THR A 15 36.02 28.46 10.54
N LYS A 16 36.14 29.79 10.65
CA LYS A 16 35.51 30.74 9.74
C LYS A 16 36.20 30.68 8.37
N THR A 17 35.49 30.24 7.34
CA THR A 17 35.94 30.42 5.96
C THR A 17 35.30 31.68 5.38
N LYS A 18 36.16 32.62 5.00
CA LYS A 18 35.85 33.91 4.40
C LYS A 18 35.29 33.72 2.97
N GLY A 19 34.42 34.62 2.61
CA GLY A 19 33.63 34.71 1.42
C GLY A 19 34.40 34.69 0.07
N PHE A 20 33.66 34.29 -0.90
CA PHE A 20 33.89 34.64 -2.31
C PHE A 20 32.55 35.08 -2.92
N VAL A 21 32.42 36.39 -3.09
CA VAL A 21 31.36 37.01 -3.87
C VAL A 21 31.81 36.93 -5.31
N LEU A 22 31.08 36.20 -6.15
CA LEU A 22 31.21 36.33 -7.61
C LEU A 22 29.82 36.61 -8.18
N ALA A 23 29.62 37.90 -8.47
CA ALA A 23 28.49 38.37 -9.23
C ALA A 23 28.71 38.02 -10.71
N CYS A 24 27.79 37.25 -11.29
CA CYS A 24 27.61 37.17 -12.74
C CYS A 24 26.16 37.49 -13.08
N LEU A 25 25.90 38.74 -13.44
CA LEU A 25 24.76 39.19 -14.20
C LEU A 25 24.89 38.67 -15.62
N ILE A 26 23.99 37.77 -16.05
CA ILE A 26 23.69 37.56 -17.47
C ILE A 26 22.16 37.56 -17.60
N ALA A 27 21.66 38.68 -18.12
CA ALA A 27 20.32 38.81 -18.65
C ALA A 27 20.21 37.97 -19.94
N GLY A 28 19.39 36.96 -19.93
CA GLY A 28 19.03 36.17 -21.11
C GLY A 28 17.57 35.76 -20.98
N ALA A 29 16.66 36.64 -21.45
CA ALA A 29 15.26 36.31 -21.62
C ALA A 29 15.12 35.29 -22.78
N MET A 30 15.15 34.00 -22.50
CA MET A 30 14.61 33.00 -23.39
C MET A 30 13.23 32.60 -22.88
N ALA A 31 12.20 33.11 -23.56
CA ALA A 31 10.84 32.60 -23.43
C ALA A 31 10.81 31.14 -23.92
N LEU A 32 11.07 30.21 -23.00
CA LEU A 32 10.84 28.79 -23.25
C LEU A 32 9.34 28.57 -23.13
N THR A 33 8.63 28.64 -24.26
CA THR A 33 7.28 28.10 -24.35
C THR A 33 7.37 26.60 -24.11
N LEU A 34 7.15 26.17 -22.87
CA LEU A 34 6.89 24.78 -22.52
C LEU A 34 5.57 24.42 -23.22
N VAL A 35 5.66 23.87 -24.41
CA VAL A 35 4.59 23.02 -24.95
C VAL A 35 4.57 21.78 -24.07
N ILE A 36 3.79 21.82 -22.99
CA ILE A 36 3.44 20.63 -22.23
C ILE A 36 2.59 19.82 -23.19
N PRO A 37 3.07 18.68 -23.75
CA PRO A 37 2.17 17.79 -24.45
C PRO A 37 1.07 17.46 -23.44
N ALA A 38 -0.19 17.74 -23.79
CA ALA A 38 -1.32 17.29 -23.00
C ALA A 38 -1.09 15.77 -22.82
N GLN A 39 -0.61 15.39 -21.64
CA GLN A 39 -0.60 14.01 -21.25
C GLN A 39 -2.07 13.63 -21.28
N LYS A 40 -2.45 12.90 -22.33
CA LYS A 40 -3.71 12.20 -22.39
C LYS A 40 -3.77 11.45 -21.08
N THR A 41 -4.55 11.96 -20.14
CA THR A 41 -4.78 11.30 -18.87
C THR A 41 -5.28 9.91 -19.23
N LEU A 42 -4.53 8.88 -18.84
CA LEU A 42 -4.94 7.47 -18.94
C LEU A 42 -6.21 7.18 -18.12
N ALA A 43 -6.99 8.20 -17.83
CA ALA A 43 -8.30 8.16 -17.18
C ALA A 43 -9.46 8.01 -18.17
N ASP A 44 -9.21 8.03 -19.47
CA ASP A 44 -10.14 7.50 -20.45
C ASP A 44 -10.02 5.97 -20.40
N ASN A 45 -10.48 5.44 -19.28
CA ASN A 45 -10.70 4.03 -19.08
C ASN A 45 -11.79 3.60 -20.06
N ASP A 46 -11.34 3.07 -21.15
CA ASP A 46 -12.12 2.25 -22.08
C ASP A 46 -12.52 0.93 -21.35
N HIS A 47 -13.17 1.08 -20.18
CA HIS A 47 -13.69 -0.03 -19.38
C HIS A 47 -15.00 -0.60 -19.98
N SER A 48 -15.57 0.07 -20.97
CA SER A 48 -16.83 -0.34 -21.58
C SER A 48 -16.69 -1.59 -22.47
N GLU A 49 -15.50 -1.91 -22.98
CA GLU A 49 -15.35 -3.06 -23.88
C GLU A 49 -15.17 -4.41 -23.19
N ARG A 50 -14.87 -4.47 -21.89
CA ARG A 50 -14.68 -5.74 -21.16
C ARG A 50 -15.94 -6.27 -20.47
N GLY A 51 -17.10 -5.63 -20.64
CA GLY A 51 -18.39 -6.15 -20.19
C GLY A 51 -18.51 -6.37 -18.66
N GLY A 52 -17.61 -5.80 -17.86
CA GLY A 52 -17.66 -5.85 -16.42
C GLY A 52 -18.63 -4.83 -15.84
N ASN A 53 -19.33 -5.18 -14.75
CA ASN A 53 -20.03 -4.19 -13.92
C ASN A 53 -19.05 -3.73 -12.81
N PRO A 54 -18.31 -2.61 -12.99
CA PRO A 54 -17.35 -2.16 -11.99
C PRO A 54 -18.03 -1.85 -10.65
N ASP A 55 -19.29 -1.46 -10.65
CA ASP A 55 -20.04 -1.14 -9.44
C ASP A 55 -20.30 -2.36 -8.55
N ALA A 56 -20.20 -3.58 -9.10
CA ALA A 56 -20.43 -4.79 -8.32
C ALA A 56 -19.43 -4.97 -7.17
N LEU A 57 -18.19 -4.44 -7.27
CA LEU A 57 -17.21 -4.49 -6.18
C LEU A 57 -17.24 -3.24 -5.29
N VAL A 58 -17.76 -2.11 -5.77
CA VAL A 58 -17.78 -0.84 -5.01
C VAL A 58 -18.51 -1.01 -3.68
N GLY A 59 -17.88 -0.60 -2.58
CA GLY A 59 -18.44 -0.66 -1.23
C GLY A 59 -17.42 -1.15 -0.20
N THR A 60 -17.89 -1.36 1.04
CA THR A 60 -17.08 -1.89 2.15
C THR A 60 -17.43 -3.35 2.39
N TRP A 61 -16.40 -4.14 2.66
CA TRP A 61 -16.47 -5.58 2.80
C TRP A 61 -15.80 -6.04 4.09
N LEU A 62 -16.48 -6.92 4.84
CA LEU A 62 -15.85 -7.67 5.92
C LEU A 62 -15.25 -8.94 5.32
N VAL A 63 -13.93 -9.07 5.38
CA VAL A 63 -13.18 -10.09 4.65
C VAL A 63 -12.49 -11.04 5.63
N GLN A 64 -12.73 -12.34 5.47
CA GLN A 64 -12.01 -13.41 6.14
C GLN A 64 -10.89 -13.89 5.23
N VAL A 65 -9.64 -13.87 5.70
CA VAL A 65 -8.47 -14.36 4.97
C VAL A 65 -8.00 -15.66 5.59
N SER A 66 -7.70 -16.65 4.73
CA SER A 66 -7.09 -17.91 5.11
C SER A 66 -5.84 -18.14 4.27
N LEU A 67 -4.67 -18.12 4.93
CA LEU A 67 -3.38 -18.33 4.26
C LEU A 67 -3.02 -19.81 4.25
N ASP A 68 -2.36 -20.25 3.18
CA ASP A 68 -1.85 -21.60 3.03
C ASP A 68 -0.59 -21.78 3.91
N PRO A 69 -0.62 -22.70 4.90
CA PRO A 69 0.52 -22.96 5.78
C PRO A 69 1.81 -23.32 5.03
N ALA A 70 1.70 -23.94 3.86
CA ALA A 70 2.85 -24.35 3.04
C ALA A 70 3.62 -23.12 2.47
N THR A 71 3.00 -21.96 2.43
CA THR A 71 3.57 -20.73 1.88
C THR A 71 4.12 -19.78 2.95
N LEU A 72 4.07 -20.20 4.23
CA LEU A 72 4.39 -19.36 5.38
C LEU A 72 5.52 -19.92 6.23
N PRO A 73 6.29 -19.05 6.92
CA PRO A 73 7.18 -19.50 7.99
C PRO A 73 6.40 -20.21 9.11
N PRO A 74 7.00 -21.20 9.79
CA PRO A 74 6.38 -21.84 10.93
C PRO A 74 5.93 -20.86 12.01
N GLY A 75 4.74 -21.08 12.58
CA GLY A 75 4.17 -20.24 13.64
C GLY A 75 3.49 -18.95 13.14
N SER A 76 3.32 -18.78 11.83
CA SER A 76 2.61 -17.63 11.27
C SER A 76 1.11 -17.68 11.54
N THR A 77 0.47 -16.50 11.58
CA THR A 77 -1.00 -16.39 11.64
C THR A 77 -1.60 -16.82 10.31
N LEU A 78 -2.47 -17.82 10.34
CA LEU A 78 -3.08 -18.40 9.14
C LEU A 78 -4.40 -17.71 8.76
N ASN A 79 -5.18 -17.27 9.76
CA ASN A 79 -6.50 -16.71 9.56
C ASN A 79 -6.60 -15.33 10.22
N PHE A 80 -7.18 -14.37 9.53
CA PHE A 80 -7.42 -13.04 10.07
C PHE A 80 -8.57 -12.34 9.33
N THR A 81 -9.09 -11.29 9.96
CA THR A 81 -10.18 -10.48 9.42
C THR A 81 -9.65 -9.13 8.94
N ARG A 82 -10.22 -8.62 7.86
CA ARG A 82 -9.93 -7.27 7.35
C ARG A 82 -11.23 -6.54 6.97
N LEU A 83 -11.14 -5.23 6.86
CA LEU A 83 -12.13 -4.38 6.21
C LEU A 83 -11.51 -3.83 4.93
N ASP A 84 -12.12 -4.14 3.80
CA ASP A 84 -11.72 -3.65 2.49
C ASP A 84 -12.76 -2.69 1.95
N SER A 85 -12.33 -1.50 1.53
CA SER A 85 -13.21 -0.52 0.91
C SER A 85 -12.74 -0.26 -0.52
N TYR A 86 -13.60 -0.61 -1.47
CA TYR A 86 -13.39 -0.40 -2.90
C TYR A 86 -14.20 0.82 -3.34
N ALA A 87 -13.50 1.91 -3.67
CA ALA A 87 -14.13 3.15 -4.11
C ALA A 87 -14.28 3.19 -5.64
N PRO A 88 -15.28 3.91 -6.17
CA PRO A 88 -15.35 4.22 -7.59
C PRO A 88 -14.04 4.84 -8.09
N GLY A 89 -13.66 4.55 -9.33
CA GLY A 89 -12.38 5.03 -9.88
C GLY A 89 -11.18 4.16 -9.53
N GLY A 90 -11.39 2.97 -8.92
CA GLY A 90 -10.37 1.96 -8.79
C GLY A 90 -9.46 2.09 -7.55
N VAL A 91 -9.86 2.83 -6.52
CA VAL A 91 -9.10 2.96 -5.27
C VAL A 91 -9.52 1.88 -4.27
N LEU A 92 -8.54 1.26 -3.60
CA LEU A 92 -8.72 0.32 -2.50
C LEU A 92 -8.06 0.87 -1.23
N VAL A 93 -8.78 0.78 -0.11
CA VAL A 93 -8.24 0.98 1.25
C VAL A 93 -8.59 -0.25 2.08
N ALA A 94 -7.61 -0.81 2.80
CA ALA A 94 -7.78 -2.03 3.57
C ALA A 94 -7.11 -1.95 4.94
N SER A 95 -7.79 -2.47 5.98
CA SER A 95 -7.25 -2.62 7.33
C SER A 95 -7.50 -4.04 7.83
N ASN A 96 -6.67 -4.54 8.77
CA ASN A 96 -6.81 -5.90 9.29
C ASN A 96 -6.52 -5.97 10.80
N ASN A 97 -6.90 -7.11 11.41
CA ASN A 97 -6.54 -7.50 12.77
C ASN A 97 -5.46 -8.59 12.83
N GLY A 98 -4.86 -8.92 11.70
CA GLY A 98 -3.83 -9.97 11.54
C GLY A 98 -2.41 -9.41 11.49
N PRO A 99 -1.50 -10.04 10.74
CA PRO A 99 -0.13 -9.58 10.59
C PRO A 99 -0.05 -8.13 10.13
N GLY A 100 0.70 -7.30 10.86
CA GLY A 100 0.78 -5.86 10.62
C GLY A 100 -0.43 -5.07 11.13
N ALA A 101 -1.31 -5.65 11.96
CA ALA A 101 -2.34 -4.92 12.69
C ALA A 101 -1.70 -3.84 13.57
N GLY A 102 -2.31 -2.65 13.60
CA GLY A 102 -1.75 -1.49 14.32
C GLY A 102 -0.87 -0.58 13.44
N GLY A 103 -0.48 -1.01 12.24
CA GLY A 103 0.10 -0.14 11.22
C GLY A 103 -0.97 0.67 10.46
N PRO A 104 -0.53 1.58 9.56
CA PRO A 104 -1.45 2.31 8.71
C PRO A 104 -2.25 1.36 7.80
N PRO A 105 -3.47 1.74 7.37
CA PRO A 105 -4.22 0.97 6.38
C PRO A 105 -3.40 0.77 5.10
N GLY A 106 -3.55 -0.41 4.50
CA GLY A 106 -3.06 -0.66 3.15
C GLY A 106 -3.83 0.19 2.14
N GLN A 107 -3.16 0.62 1.08
CA GLN A 107 -3.73 1.38 -0.01
C GLN A 107 -3.38 0.74 -1.34
N GLY A 108 -4.27 0.84 -2.31
CA GLY A 108 -4.05 0.22 -3.60
C GLY A 108 -5.07 0.59 -4.65
N ASN A 109 -4.98 -0.16 -5.74
CA ASN A 109 -5.87 0.02 -6.86
C ASN A 109 -6.53 -1.31 -7.24
N TRP A 110 -7.70 -1.19 -7.87
CA TRP A 110 -8.43 -2.32 -8.41
C TRP A 110 -9.01 -1.98 -9.79
N LEU A 111 -9.31 -3.01 -10.56
CA LEU A 111 -9.98 -2.89 -11.86
C LEU A 111 -10.85 -4.12 -12.12
N ALA A 112 -11.89 -3.95 -12.95
CA ALA A 112 -12.69 -5.05 -13.45
C ALA A 112 -11.90 -5.79 -14.55
N THR A 113 -11.86 -7.12 -14.45
CA THR A 113 -11.25 -8.01 -15.45
C THR A 113 -12.28 -8.83 -16.23
N GLY A 114 -13.54 -8.84 -15.75
CA GLY A 114 -14.69 -9.49 -16.35
C GLY A 114 -15.99 -9.04 -15.68
N ARG A 115 -17.12 -9.63 -16.06
CA ARG A 115 -18.45 -9.20 -15.59
C ARG A 115 -18.59 -9.16 -14.06
N HIS A 116 -18.01 -10.15 -13.37
CA HIS A 116 -18.00 -10.25 -11.91
C HIS A 116 -16.59 -10.53 -11.38
N GLN A 117 -15.58 -10.30 -12.22
CA GLN A 117 -14.18 -10.59 -11.92
C GLN A 117 -13.39 -9.30 -11.81
N PHE A 118 -12.49 -9.27 -10.83
CA PHE A 118 -11.71 -8.08 -10.51
C PHE A 118 -10.28 -8.49 -10.14
N ALA A 119 -9.34 -7.58 -10.37
CA ALA A 119 -7.98 -7.68 -9.86
C ALA A 119 -7.70 -6.48 -8.95
N ALA A 120 -6.97 -6.71 -7.87
CA ALA A 120 -6.55 -5.66 -6.97
C ALA A 120 -5.06 -5.81 -6.60
N THR A 121 -4.40 -4.68 -6.39
CA THR A 121 -3.06 -4.63 -5.80
C THR A 121 -3.06 -3.63 -4.67
N GLU A 122 -2.62 -4.06 -3.49
CA GLU A 122 -2.51 -3.28 -2.27
C GLU A 122 -1.05 -3.21 -1.83
N LEU A 123 -0.62 -2.06 -1.34
CA LEU A 123 0.64 -1.88 -0.64
C LEU A 123 0.34 -1.55 0.83
N ARG A 124 1.02 -2.25 1.73
CA ARG A 124 0.93 -2.02 3.17
C ARG A 124 2.32 -1.79 3.73
N LEU A 125 2.48 -0.70 4.48
CA LEU A 125 3.70 -0.44 5.23
C LEU A 125 3.74 -1.31 6.49
N GLY A 126 4.84 -2.01 6.70
CA GLY A 126 5.10 -2.82 7.89
C GLY A 126 5.89 -2.05 8.94
N PHE A 127 5.50 -2.22 10.21
CA PHE A 127 6.21 -1.69 11.37
C PHE A 127 6.32 -2.79 12.44
N ASP A 128 7.40 -2.78 13.20
CA ASP A 128 7.57 -3.65 14.37
C ASP A 128 6.92 -3.03 15.63
N ALA A 129 7.02 -3.73 16.76
CA ALA A 129 6.48 -3.27 18.03
C ALA A 129 7.15 -1.99 18.56
N ALA A 130 8.34 -1.65 18.09
CA ALA A 130 9.06 -0.41 18.40
C ALA A 130 8.73 0.72 17.41
N ASN A 131 7.74 0.51 16.52
CA ASN A 131 7.36 1.43 15.45
C ASN A 131 8.48 1.70 14.44
N THR A 132 9.39 0.74 14.25
CA THR A 132 10.44 0.80 13.23
C THR A 132 9.88 0.23 11.93
N TYR A 133 10.12 0.93 10.83
CA TYR A 133 9.71 0.48 9.50
C TYR A 133 10.42 -0.82 9.11
N THR A 134 9.65 -1.85 8.77
CA THR A 134 10.14 -3.20 8.44
C THR A 134 10.00 -3.56 6.96
N GLY A 135 9.39 -2.70 6.15
CA GLY A 135 9.24 -2.91 4.71
C GLY A 135 7.82 -2.76 4.21
N ILE A 136 7.56 -3.36 3.06
CA ILE A 136 6.27 -3.29 2.36
C ILE A 136 5.75 -4.69 2.09
N SER A 137 4.47 -4.92 2.39
CA SER A 137 3.72 -6.07 1.86
C SER A 137 2.97 -5.62 0.60
N LYS A 138 3.30 -6.20 -0.56
CA LYS A 138 2.57 -6.01 -1.81
C LYS A 138 1.62 -7.18 -2.00
N ILE A 139 0.33 -6.95 -1.83
CA ILE A 139 -0.73 -7.96 -1.89
C ILE A 139 -1.44 -7.85 -3.23
N ARG A 140 -1.55 -8.96 -3.94
CA ARG A 140 -2.29 -9.08 -5.21
C ARG A 140 -3.46 -10.01 -4.98
N SER A 141 -4.63 -9.64 -5.50
CA SER A 141 -5.85 -10.40 -5.36
C SER A 141 -6.57 -10.54 -6.69
N SER A 142 -7.11 -11.73 -6.94
CA SER A 142 -8.06 -11.98 -8.02
C SER A 142 -9.39 -12.34 -7.37
N LEU A 143 -10.43 -11.52 -7.61
CA LEU A 143 -11.71 -11.58 -6.92
C LEU A 143 -12.82 -11.99 -7.88
N THR A 144 -13.82 -12.71 -7.36
CA THR A 144 -15.08 -13.00 -8.06
C THR A 144 -16.24 -12.66 -7.14
N VAL A 145 -17.04 -11.66 -7.52
CA VAL A 145 -18.27 -11.26 -6.81
C VAL A 145 -19.41 -12.16 -7.27
N ASN A 146 -20.25 -12.62 -6.35
CA ASN A 146 -21.44 -13.42 -6.66
C ASN A 146 -22.49 -12.58 -7.42
N GLN A 147 -23.52 -13.26 -7.93
CA GLN A 147 -24.60 -12.58 -8.69
C GLN A 147 -25.44 -11.62 -7.81
N GLY A 148 -25.56 -11.90 -6.52
CA GLY A 148 -26.25 -11.04 -5.55
C GLY A 148 -25.51 -9.75 -5.25
N GLY A 149 -24.20 -9.70 -5.49
CA GLY A 149 -23.35 -8.55 -5.21
C GLY A 149 -23.06 -8.35 -3.72
N ASP A 150 -23.31 -9.35 -2.89
CA ASP A 150 -23.20 -9.32 -1.43
C ASP A 150 -22.06 -10.18 -0.87
N GLU A 151 -21.48 -11.07 -1.69
CA GLU A 151 -20.33 -11.87 -1.34
C GLU A 151 -19.29 -11.89 -2.47
N PHE A 152 -18.02 -12.06 -2.10
CA PHE A 152 -16.96 -12.41 -3.04
C PHE A 152 -16.04 -13.51 -2.51
N THR A 153 -15.41 -14.23 -3.42
CA THR A 153 -14.25 -15.08 -3.14
C THR A 153 -13.03 -14.52 -3.86
N ALA A 154 -11.84 -14.73 -3.28
CA ALA A 154 -10.60 -14.32 -3.94
C ALA A 154 -9.46 -15.28 -3.65
N THR A 155 -8.49 -15.32 -4.59
CA THR A 155 -7.14 -15.81 -4.33
C THR A 155 -6.24 -14.62 -4.02
N VAL A 156 -5.32 -14.79 -3.06
CA VAL A 156 -4.40 -13.73 -2.63
C VAL A 156 -2.96 -14.25 -2.66
N GLN A 157 -2.04 -13.35 -3.02
CA GLN A 157 -0.60 -13.60 -2.97
C GLN A 157 0.12 -12.34 -2.51
N THR A 158 1.13 -12.51 -1.65
CA THR A 158 1.89 -11.39 -1.06
C THR A 158 3.36 -11.50 -1.40
N ASP A 159 3.97 -10.39 -1.84
CA ASP A 159 5.42 -10.21 -1.87
C ASP A 159 5.81 -9.35 -0.65
N ILE A 160 6.82 -9.76 0.11
CA ILE A 160 7.36 -9.00 1.23
C ILE A 160 8.67 -8.36 0.77
N ILE A 161 8.69 -7.03 0.77
CA ILE A 161 9.82 -6.22 0.32
C ILE A 161 10.44 -5.55 1.54
N LEU A 162 11.70 -5.87 1.82
CA LEU A 162 12.45 -5.31 2.93
C LEU A 162 12.79 -3.82 2.70
N PRO A 163 13.19 -3.05 3.74
CA PRO A 163 13.53 -1.62 3.60
C PRO A 163 14.66 -1.33 2.60
N ASN A 164 15.53 -2.30 2.36
CA ASN A 164 16.60 -2.22 1.36
C ASN A 164 16.17 -2.58 -0.07
N GLY A 165 14.86 -2.82 -0.30
CA GLY A 165 14.29 -3.17 -1.60
C GLY A 165 14.38 -4.65 -1.99
N ILE A 166 14.96 -5.50 -1.15
CA ILE A 166 15.03 -6.94 -1.42
C ILE A 166 13.67 -7.58 -1.16
N THR A 167 13.16 -8.33 -2.13
CA THR A 167 11.97 -9.17 -1.96
C THR A 167 12.37 -10.50 -1.34
N LEU A 168 11.65 -10.90 -0.29
CA LEU A 168 11.87 -12.20 0.35
C LEU A 168 11.52 -13.34 -0.61
N PRO A 169 12.20 -14.51 -0.51
CA PRO A 169 12.02 -15.62 -1.45
C PRO A 169 10.73 -16.43 -1.23
N PHE A 170 9.97 -16.17 -0.16
CA PHE A 170 8.69 -16.81 0.09
C PHE A 170 7.54 -15.85 -0.20
N HIS A 171 6.44 -16.38 -0.72
CA HIS A 171 5.29 -15.61 -1.16
C HIS A 171 4.03 -16.14 -0.45
N PRO A 172 3.66 -15.56 0.70
CA PRO A 172 2.41 -15.93 1.37
C PRO A 172 1.23 -15.90 0.40
N ALA A 173 0.50 -17.00 0.33
CA ALA A 173 -0.63 -17.15 -0.57
C ALA A 173 -1.81 -17.75 0.20
N GLY A 174 -3.02 -17.63 -0.36
CA GLY A 174 -4.22 -18.17 0.26
C GLY A 174 -5.48 -17.74 -0.45
N THR A 175 -6.58 -17.82 0.28
CA THR A 175 -7.90 -17.41 -0.18
C THR A 175 -8.52 -16.38 0.75
N SER A 176 -9.51 -15.65 0.24
CA SER A 176 -10.34 -14.80 1.08
C SER A 176 -11.81 -14.90 0.66
N HIS A 177 -12.69 -14.66 1.63
CA HIS A 177 -14.13 -14.55 1.45
C HIS A 177 -14.58 -13.21 2.04
N GLY A 178 -15.29 -12.41 1.27
CA GLY A 178 -15.80 -11.11 1.67
C GLY A 178 -17.32 -11.09 1.70
N THR A 179 -17.88 -10.51 2.76
CA THR A 179 -19.30 -10.20 2.88
C THR A 179 -19.47 -8.68 2.87
N ARG A 180 -20.41 -8.17 2.07
CA ARG A 180 -20.67 -6.75 1.96
C ARG A 180 -21.25 -6.20 3.26
N VAL A 181 -20.70 -5.06 3.72
CA VAL A 181 -21.26 -4.34 4.88
C VAL A 181 -22.52 -3.61 4.44
N ALA A 182 -23.67 -3.99 5.03
CA ALA A 182 -24.94 -3.35 4.78
C ALA A 182 -25.06 -2.03 5.59
N ILE A 183 -25.84 -1.09 5.05
CA ILE A 183 -26.26 0.10 5.80
C ILE A 183 -27.46 -0.30 6.66
N GLU A 184 -27.34 -0.14 7.98
CA GLU A 184 -28.41 -0.42 8.93
C GLU A 184 -28.99 0.92 9.42
N PRO A 185 -30.32 1.16 9.26
CA PRO A 185 -30.95 2.36 9.81
C PRO A 185 -30.98 2.27 11.34
N LEU A 186 -30.90 3.41 12.01
CA LEU A 186 -31.15 3.50 13.44
C LEU A 186 -32.66 3.26 13.71
N ASN A 187 -32.96 2.34 14.63
CA ASN A 187 -34.34 2.07 15.11
C ASN A 187 -34.73 3.08 16.18
#